data_00b7f2248865b482acd7f99a4879a4fd
#
_entry.id   00b7f2248865b482acd7f99a4879a4fd
#
_cell.length_a   1.000
_cell.length_b   1.000
_cell.length_c   1.000
_cell.angle_alpha   90.00
_cell.angle_beta   90.00
_cell.angle_gamma   90.00
#
_symmetry.space_group_name_H-M   'P 1'
#
loop_
_entity.id
_entity.type
_entity.pdbx_description
1 polymer ?
#
loop_
_entity_poly.entity_id
_entity_poly.type
_entity_poly.pdbx_seq_one_letter_code
_entity_poly.pdbx_strand_id
1 'polypeptide(L)'
;IEHLKGTTEHYAYALTELHQQITPDPSKAVVTPLKTDAILALATSTMEHYSLRPSKIHGKAKATLFPTILSYMGFGGYLNPFTHEAQVNTLQPKLRIITTACHEIAHQWGIAAEDEANYFSIKATTVSDIVLVSYAGHLLAFQNLVNALYRTDADQAKAVMEKLPEGILENIREVRAFWEKYQNPFEEVFERSYDQYLKANQQQAGIKSYSLVVDLLVDDYINR
;
A
#
# COMPACT_ATOMS: atom_id res chain seq x y z
N ILE A 1 -7.76 -15.20 14.97
CA ILE A 1 -6.56 -15.81 14.36
C ILE A 1 -6.96 -16.57 13.10
N GLU A 2 -7.92 -17.48 13.14
CA GLU A 2 -8.32 -18.31 12.01
C GLU A 2 -8.74 -17.48 10.79
N HIS A 3 -9.58 -16.47 10.96
CA HIS A 3 -9.98 -15.57 9.88
C HIS A 3 -8.80 -14.78 9.31
N LEU A 4 -7.89 -14.27 10.16
CA LEU A 4 -6.69 -13.57 9.70
C LEU A 4 -5.82 -14.48 8.84
N LYS A 5 -5.60 -15.73 9.27
CA LYS A 5 -4.86 -16.71 8.48
C LYS A 5 -5.54 -16.99 7.13
N GLY A 6 -6.85 -17.30 7.14
CA GLY A 6 -7.61 -17.57 5.92
C GLY A 6 -7.57 -16.40 4.95
N THR A 7 -7.70 -15.17 5.44
CA THR A 7 -7.55 -13.95 4.62
C THR A 7 -6.14 -13.84 4.04
N THR A 8 -5.11 -14.08 4.86
CA THR A 8 -3.70 -14.03 4.42
C THR A 8 -3.42 -15.06 3.31
N GLU A 9 -3.91 -16.30 3.48
CA GLU A 9 -3.77 -17.35 2.48
C GLU A 9 -4.54 -17.03 1.19
N HIS A 10 -5.72 -16.42 1.27
CA HIS A 10 -6.48 -15.96 0.11
C HIS A 10 -5.68 -14.94 -0.72
N TYR A 11 -5.12 -13.92 -0.06
CA TYR A 11 -4.31 -12.91 -0.75
C TYR A 11 -2.99 -13.48 -1.27
N ALA A 12 -2.37 -14.44 -0.58
CA ALA A 12 -1.19 -15.17 -1.05
C ALA A 12 -1.47 -15.95 -2.33
N TYR A 13 -2.61 -16.63 -2.40
CA TYR A 13 -3.05 -17.36 -3.58
C TYR A 13 -3.29 -16.43 -4.77
N ALA A 14 -4.11 -15.39 -4.59
CA ALA A 14 -4.40 -14.41 -5.64
C ALA A 14 -3.11 -13.72 -6.16
N LEU A 15 -2.18 -13.39 -5.24
CA LEU A 15 -0.89 -12.80 -5.59
C LEU A 15 -0.04 -13.75 -6.44
N THR A 16 -0.06 -15.06 -6.14
CA THR A 16 0.66 -16.08 -6.91
C THR A 16 0.10 -16.21 -8.33
N GLU A 17 -1.22 -16.25 -8.47
CA GLU A 17 -1.89 -16.29 -9.78
C GLU A 17 -1.56 -15.06 -10.64
N LEU A 18 -1.60 -13.87 -10.04
CA LEU A 18 -1.25 -12.62 -10.72
C LEU A 18 0.24 -12.57 -11.11
N HIS A 19 1.11 -13.08 -10.25
CA HIS A 19 2.54 -13.19 -10.54
C HIS A 19 2.78 -14.02 -11.81
N GLN A 20 2.16 -15.20 -11.91
CA GLN A 20 2.27 -16.07 -13.07
C GLN A 20 1.77 -15.44 -14.37
N GLN A 21 0.76 -14.57 -14.30
CA GLN A 21 0.26 -13.83 -15.47
C GLN A 21 1.25 -12.77 -15.96
N ILE A 22 2.05 -12.18 -15.06
CA ILE A 22 3.02 -11.13 -15.41
C ILE A 22 4.36 -11.74 -15.82
N THR A 23 4.84 -12.73 -15.09
CA THR A 23 6.10 -13.40 -15.36
C THR A 23 5.95 -14.92 -15.24
N PRO A 24 6.27 -15.68 -16.31
CA PRO A 24 6.21 -17.14 -16.27
C PRO A 24 7.26 -17.78 -15.37
N ASP A 25 8.34 -17.06 -15.08
CA ASP A 25 9.42 -17.54 -14.23
C ASP A 25 9.13 -17.21 -12.76
N PRO A 26 8.81 -18.21 -11.92
CA PRO A 26 8.44 -17.97 -10.53
C PRO A 26 9.59 -17.44 -9.68
N SER A 27 10.84 -17.51 -10.16
CA SER A 27 12.01 -16.98 -9.45
C SER A 27 12.23 -15.48 -9.68
N LYS A 28 11.58 -14.88 -10.67
CA LYS A 28 11.78 -13.48 -11.03
C LYS A 28 10.78 -12.55 -10.41
N ALA A 29 11.27 -11.46 -9.82
CA ALA A 29 10.44 -10.37 -9.34
C ALA A 29 9.63 -9.75 -10.48
N VAL A 30 8.43 -9.28 -10.16
CA VAL A 30 7.65 -8.43 -11.08
C VAL A 30 8.32 -7.07 -11.17
N VAL A 31 8.68 -6.69 -12.38
CA VAL A 31 9.23 -5.37 -12.71
C VAL A 31 8.39 -4.70 -13.79
N THR A 32 8.29 -3.38 -13.73
CA THR A 32 7.57 -2.61 -14.76
C THR A 32 8.52 -1.66 -15.51
N PRO A 33 8.46 -1.64 -16.86
CA PRO A 33 9.22 -0.70 -17.67
C PRO A 33 8.62 0.71 -17.67
N LEU A 34 7.43 0.88 -17.09
CA LEU A 34 6.74 2.16 -17.07
C LEU A 34 7.59 3.25 -16.40
N LYS A 35 7.57 4.45 -16.97
CA LYS A 35 8.12 5.64 -16.32
C LYS A 35 7.20 6.09 -15.18
N THR A 36 7.75 6.82 -14.23
CA THR A 36 7.02 7.32 -13.04
C THR A 36 5.74 8.06 -13.41
N ASP A 37 5.77 8.95 -14.39
CA ASP A 37 4.59 9.70 -14.81
C ASP A 37 3.47 8.79 -15.34
N ALA A 38 3.82 7.73 -16.06
CA ALA A 38 2.86 6.74 -16.52
C ALA A 38 2.28 5.93 -15.36
N ILE A 39 3.08 5.63 -14.33
CA ILE A 39 2.61 4.96 -13.11
C ILE A 39 1.63 5.85 -12.34
N LEU A 40 1.94 7.14 -12.18
CA LEU A 40 1.04 8.09 -11.51
C LEU A 40 -0.27 8.29 -12.29
N ALA A 41 -0.20 8.36 -13.61
CA ALA A 41 -1.38 8.41 -14.47
C ALA A 41 -2.23 7.13 -14.37
N LEU A 42 -1.58 5.96 -14.32
CA LEU A 42 -2.22 4.67 -14.14
C LEU A 42 -2.96 4.59 -12.79
N ALA A 43 -2.33 4.99 -11.70
CA ALA A 43 -2.96 5.04 -10.38
C ALA A 43 -4.15 6.02 -10.34
N THR A 44 -4.00 7.18 -10.98
CA THR A 44 -5.09 8.15 -11.12
C THR A 44 -6.30 7.55 -11.84
N SER A 45 -6.07 6.92 -12.99
CA SER A 45 -7.12 6.24 -13.77
C SER A 45 -7.76 5.09 -12.98
N THR A 46 -6.98 4.33 -12.22
CA THR A 46 -7.48 3.25 -11.35
C THR A 46 -8.47 3.80 -10.31
N MET A 47 -8.12 4.87 -9.64
CA MET A 47 -9.00 5.49 -8.65
C MET A 47 -10.26 6.07 -9.30
N GLU A 48 -10.15 6.73 -10.44
CA GLU A 48 -11.31 7.26 -11.19
C GLU A 48 -12.30 6.16 -11.57
N HIS A 49 -11.82 5.00 -12.02
CA HIS A 49 -12.67 3.84 -12.34
C HIS A 49 -13.32 3.21 -11.12
N TYR A 50 -12.60 3.18 -9.99
CA TYR A 50 -13.11 2.64 -8.73
C TYR A 50 -14.14 3.55 -8.07
N SER A 51 -14.14 4.85 -8.37
CA SER A 51 -15.03 5.82 -7.73
C SER A 51 -16.50 5.53 -8.06
N LEU A 52 -17.22 5.06 -7.05
CA LEU A 52 -18.68 4.88 -7.13
C LEU A 52 -19.46 6.20 -7.01
N ARG A 53 -18.75 7.31 -6.75
CA ARG A 53 -19.36 8.64 -6.65
C ARG A 53 -18.91 9.48 -7.85
N PRO A 54 -19.84 10.16 -8.55
CA PRO A 54 -19.47 11.22 -9.48
C PRO A 54 -18.92 12.39 -8.64
N SER A 55 -17.72 12.24 -8.08
CA SER A 55 -17.09 13.34 -7.37
C SER A 55 -16.62 14.33 -8.41
N LYS A 56 -16.95 15.60 -8.21
CA LYS A 56 -16.39 16.70 -9.00
C LYS A 56 -14.89 16.90 -8.70
N ILE A 57 -14.34 16.12 -7.79
CA ILE A 57 -12.94 16.16 -7.38
C ILE A 57 -12.22 15.06 -8.16
N HIS A 58 -11.62 15.44 -9.27
CA HIS A 58 -10.70 14.58 -10.01
C HIS A 58 -9.39 14.51 -9.22
N GLY A 59 -9.19 13.43 -8.45
CA GLY A 59 -7.93 13.19 -7.77
C GLY A 59 -6.81 12.98 -8.79
N LYS A 60 -5.66 13.61 -8.58
CA LYS A 60 -4.48 13.41 -9.42
C LYS A 60 -3.22 13.34 -8.58
N ALA A 61 -2.54 12.21 -8.65
CA ALA A 61 -1.24 12.07 -8.00
C ALA A 61 -0.13 12.77 -8.79
N LYS A 62 0.78 13.41 -8.08
CA LYS A 62 1.97 14.09 -8.62
C LYS A 62 3.23 13.61 -7.91
N ALA A 63 4.35 13.64 -8.59
CA ALA A 63 5.65 13.44 -7.96
C ALA A 63 5.96 14.61 -7.01
N THR A 64 6.37 14.30 -5.79
CA THR A 64 6.85 15.32 -4.85
C THR A 64 8.17 15.94 -5.31
N LEU A 65 8.38 17.20 -4.96
CA LEU A 65 9.66 17.90 -5.18
C LEU A 65 10.74 17.46 -4.19
N PHE A 66 10.35 16.83 -3.07
CA PHE A 66 11.25 16.48 -1.96
C PHE A 66 11.27 14.98 -1.62
N PRO A 67 11.47 14.08 -2.60
CA PRO A 67 11.31 12.64 -2.37
C PRO A 67 12.34 12.09 -1.38
N THR A 68 13.57 12.61 -1.39
CA THR A 68 14.63 12.19 -0.45
C THR A 68 14.29 12.55 0.99
N ILE A 69 13.78 13.75 1.21
CA ILE A 69 13.37 14.21 2.55
C ILE A 69 12.22 13.31 3.06
N LEU A 70 11.19 13.07 2.24
CA LEU A 70 10.09 12.18 2.59
C LEU A 70 10.58 10.76 2.92
N SER A 71 11.58 10.24 2.18
CA SER A 71 12.14 8.93 2.47
C SER A 71 12.78 8.86 3.86
N TYR A 72 13.55 9.89 4.24
CA TYR A 72 14.13 9.97 5.61
C TYR A 72 13.10 10.19 6.70
N MET A 73 11.94 10.75 6.37
CA MET A 73 10.82 10.91 7.30
C MET A 73 9.92 9.66 7.38
N GLY A 74 10.18 8.62 6.59
CA GLY A 74 9.37 7.40 6.53
C GLY A 74 8.07 7.54 5.72
N PHE A 75 7.88 8.63 4.94
CA PHE A 75 6.64 8.89 4.22
C PHE A 75 6.69 8.46 2.76
N GLY A 76 5.67 7.68 2.36
CA GLY A 76 5.43 7.29 0.97
C GLY A 76 4.86 8.42 0.12
N GLY A 77 4.07 9.27 0.72
CA GLY A 77 3.43 10.42 0.09
C GLY A 77 2.83 11.34 1.14
N TYR A 78 2.12 12.35 0.70
CA TYR A 78 1.33 13.23 1.56
C TYR A 78 0.30 14.03 0.75
N LEU A 79 -0.82 14.37 1.37
CA LEU A 79 -1.74 15.37 0.85
C LEU A 79 -1.25 16.77 1.25
N ASN A 80 -0.96 17.61 0.25
CA ASN A 80 -0.54 18.99 0.54
C ASN A 80 -1.70 19.80 1.14
N PRO A 81 -1.59 20.31 2.38
CA PRO A 81 -2.72 20.96 3.06
C PRO A 81 -3.11 22.31 2.45
N PHE A 82 -2.23 22.93 1.65
CA PHE A 82 -2.48 24.23 1.04
C PHE A 82 -3.02 24.11 -0.38
N THR A 83 -2.49 23.18 -1.17
CA THR A 83 -2.85 23.01 -2.59
C THR A 83 -3.81 21.85 -2.82
N HIS A 84 -4.04 21.03 -1.80
CA HIS A 84 -4.85 19.80 -1.88
C HIS A 84 -4.34 18.82 -2.95
N GLU A 85 -3.03 18.82 -3.21
CA GLU A 85 -2.39 17.94 -4.17
C GLU A 85 -1.90 16.65 -3.49
N ALA A 86 -2.19 15.50 -4.09
CA ALA A 86 -1.63 14.21 -3.73
C ALA A 86 -0.18 14.12 -4.21
N GLN A 87 0.76 14.26 -3.30
CA GLN A 87 2.20 14.27 -3.58
C GLN A 87 2.80 12.90 -3.23
N VAL A 88 3.48 12.27 -4.19
CA VAL A 88 4.00 10.90 -4.05
C VAL A 88 5.52 10.89 -4.06
N ASN A 89 6.12 10.17 -3.14
CA ASN A 89 7.55 9.88 -3.11
C ASN A 89 7.89 8.86 -4.21
N THR A 90 8.56 9.32 -5.24
CA THR A 90 8.86 8.53 -6.44
C THR A 90 10.18 7.76 -6.38
N LEU A 91 10.89 7.81 -5.25
CA LEU A 91 12.07 6.96 -4.99
C LEU A 91 11.69 5.55 -4.54
N GLN A 92 10.44 5.34 -4.10
CA GLN A 92 9.93 4.02 -3.73
C GLN A 92 9.99 3.03 -4.91
N PRO A 93 10.00 1.71 -4.62
CA PRO A 93 9.77 0.70 -5.64
C PRO A 93 8.51 0.99 -6.46
N LYS A 94 8.57 0.78 -7.77
CA LYS A 94 7.50 1.19 -8.70
C LYS A 94 6.13 0.60 -8.38
N LEU A 95 6.09 -0.64 -7.90
CA LEU A 95 4.85 -1.27 -7.45
C LEU A 95 4.25 -0.54 -6.24
N ARG A 96 5.09 -0.06 -5.34
CA ARG A 96 4.65 0.71 -4.17
C ARG A 96 4.14 2.10 -4.55
N ILE A 97 4.72 2.74 -5.57
CA ILE A 97 4.24 4.04 -6.09
C ILE A 97 2.78 3.94 -6.54
N ILE A 98 2.35 2.83 -7.16
CA ILE A 98 0.96 2.63 -7.60
C ILE A 98 0.00 2.75 -6.40
N THR A 99 0.25 1.96 -5.35
CA THR A 99 -0.63 1.91 -4.18
C THR A 99 -0.55 3.18 -3.34
N THR A 100 0.64 3.78 -3.21
CA THR A 100 0.81 5.07 -2.52
C THR A 100 0.04 6.18 -3.24
N ALA A 101 0.12 6.23 -4.57
CA ALA A 101 -0.63 7.23 -5.34
C ALA A 101 -2.15 7.08 -5.16
N CYS A 102 -2.67 5.85 -5.13
CA CYS A 102 -4.08 5.60 -4.84
C CYS A 102 -4.47 6.03 -3.42
N HIS A 103 -3.60 5.80 -2.45
CA HIS A 103 -3.78 6.23 -1.05
C HIS A 103 -3.87 7.76 -0.94
N GLU A 104 -2.93 8.49 -1.54
CA GLU A 104 -2.95 9.96 -1.51
C GLU A 104 -4.16 10.56 -2.26
N ILE A 105 -4.63 9.89 -3.32
CA ILE A 105 -5.87 10.28 -4.01
C ILE A 105 -7.10 10.02 -3.11
N ALA A 106 -7.10 8.96 -2.30
CA ALA A 106 -8.17 8.72 -1.33
C ALA A 106 -8.27 9.88 -0.32
N HIS A 107 -7.14 10.41 0.14
CA HIS A 107 -7.13 11.62 0.95
C HIS A 107 -7.68 12.85 0.20
N GLN A 108 -7.37 13.02 -1.10
CA GLN A 108 -7.99 14.10 -1.91
C GLN A 108 -9.52 13.96 -1.99
N TRP A 109 -10.06 12.75 -1.89
CA TRP A 109 -11.50 12.52 -1.86
C TRP A 109 -12.15 12.78 -0.49
N GLY A 110 -11.36 13.21 0.50
CA GLY A 110 -11.82 13.53 1.84
C GLY A 110 -11.79 12.34 2.81
N ILE A 111 -11.15 11.25 2.45
CA ILE A 111 -10.92 10.12 3.35
C ILE A 111 -9.73 10.50 4.23
N ALA A 112 -10.02 10.94 5.46
CA ALA A 112 -8.99 11.46 6.35
C ALA A 112 -8.26 10.37 7.14
N ALA A 113 -8.94 9.25 7.46
CA ALA A 113 -8.37 8.17 8.25
C ALA A 113 -7.39 7.33 7.42
N GLU A 114 -6.20 7.07 7.98
CA GLU A 114 -5.11 6.37 7.30
C GLU A 114 -5.45 4.91 6.96
N ASP A 115 -6.15 4.23 7.87
CA ASP A 115 -6.64 2.86 7.66
C ASP A 115 -7.67 2.79 6.53
N GLU A 116 -8.59 3.74 6.48
CA GLU A 116 -9.57 3.85 5.40
C GLU A 116 -8.88 4.17 4.07
N ALA A 117 -7.94 5.14 4.03
CA ALA A 117 -7.20 5.48 2.82
C ALA A 117 -6.38 4.30 2.31
N ASN A 118 -5.71 3.54 3.19
CA ASN A 118 -5.04 2.30 2.85
C ASN A 118 -6.01 1.24 2.33
N TYR A 119 -7.16 1.06 2.98
CA TYR A 119 -8.19 0.12 2.55
C TYR A 119 -8.74 0.49 1.16
N PHE A 120 -9.08 1.77 0.91
CA PHE A 120 -9.53 2.24 -0.39
C PHE A 120 -8.49 2.03 -1.49
N SER A 121 -7.21 2.32 -1.19
CA SER A 121 -6.11 2.04 -2.12
C SER A 121 -6.03 0.55 -2.49
N ILE A 122 -6.09 -0.33 -1.49
CA ILE A 122 -6.07 -1.78 -1.70
C ILE A 122 -7.30 -2.22 -2.51
N LYS A 123 -8.49 -1.78 -2.16
CA LYS A 123 -9.71 -2.17 -2.87
C LYS A 123 -9.71 -1.70 -4.32
N ALA A 124 -9.36 -0.43 -4.58
CA ALA A 124 -9.31 0.10 -5.94
C ALA A 124 -8.29 -0.65 -6.81
N THR A 125 -7.14 -0.99 -6.25
CA THR A 125 -6.09 -1.68 -7.00
C THR A 125 -6.38 -3.17 -7.17
N THR A 126 -6.87 -3.88 -6.16
CA THR A 126 -7.14 -5.33 -6.26
C THR A 126 -8.27 -5.69 -7.23
N VAL A 127 -9.26 -4.80 -7.44
CA VAL A 127 -10.35 -5.03 -8.40
C VAL A 127 -10.04 -4.51 -9.81
N SER A 128 -8.84 -3.98 -10.04
CA SER A 128 -8.43 -3.45 -11.35
C SER A 128 -8.26 -4.58 -12.37
N ASP A 129 -8.76 -4.37 -13.59
CA ASP A 129 -8.55 -5.27 -14.74
C ASP A 129 -7.10 -5.24 -15.25
N ILE A 130 -6.29 -4.27 -14.79
CA ILE A 130 -4.88 -4.15 -15.15
C ILE A 130 -4.06 -5.03 -14.20
N VAL A 131 -3.57 -6.14 -14.70
CA VAL A 131 -2.87 -7.18 -13.90
C VAL A 131 -1.74 -6.60 -13.03
N LEU A 132 -0.95 -5.67 -13.56
CA LEU A 132 0.12 -5.00 -12.81
C LEU A 132 -0.42 -4.21 -11.60
N VAL A 133 -1.54 -3.52 -11.77
CA VAL A 133 -2.17 -2.74 -10.69
C VAL A 133 -2.77 -3.69 -9.65
N SER A 134 -3.47 -4.73 -10.11
CA SER A 134 -4.04 -5.75 -9.25
C SER A 134 -2.94 -6.46 -8.43
N TYR A 135 -1.81 -6.80 -9.07
CA TYR A 135 -0.65 -7.36 -8.37
C TYR A 135 -0.11 -6.43 -7.28
N ALA A 136 0.05 -5.14 -7.58
CA ALA A 136 0.55 -4.15 -6.60
C ALA A 136 -0.39 -4.03 -5.39
N GLY A 137 -1.71 -4.04 -5.61
CA GLY A 137 -2.71 -4.02 -4.55
C GLY A 137 -2.71 -5.27 -3.69
N HIS A 138 -2.64 -6.45 -4.32
CA HIS A 138 -2.55 -7.73 -3.59
C HIS A 138 -1.25 -7.84 -2.80
N LEU A 139 -0.13 -7.34 -3.34
CA LEU A 139 1.16 -7.32 -2.65
C LEU A 139 1.08 -6.45 -1.37
N LEU A 140 0.47 -5.26 -1.47
CA LEU A 140 0.27 -4.39 -0.31
C LEU A 140 -0.65 -5.03 0.74
N ALA A 141 -1.79 -5.58 0.32
CA ALA A 141 -2.71 -6.27 1.22
C ALA A 141 -2.03 -7.44 1.93
N PHE A 142 -1.35 -8.30 1.16
CA PHE A 142 -0.61 -9.43 1.70
C PHE A 142 0.45 -9.00 2.73
N GLN A 143 1.23 -7.95 2.44
CA GLN A 143 2.24 -7.45 3.38
C GLN A 143 1.62 -6.99 4.71
N ASN A 144 0.48 -6.29 4.68
CA ASN A 144 -0.22 -5.89 5.90
C ASN A 144 -0.72 -7.11 6.69
N LEU A 145 -1.37 -8.04 6.00
CA LEU A 145 -1.95 -9.25 6.61
C LEU A 145 -0.88 -10.18 7.20
N VAL A 146 0.19 -10.47 6.44
CA VAL A 146 1.25 -11.36 6.92
C VAL A 146 2.03 -10.76 8.08
N ASN A 147 2.23 -9.42 8.10
CA ASN A 147 2.84 -8.73 9.22
C ASN A 147 1.97 -8.79 10.48
N ALA A 148 0.65 -8.70 10.34
CA ALA A 148 -0.27 -8.88 11.46
C ALA A 148 -0.29 -10.33 11.95
N LEU A 149 -0.31 -11.29 11.02
CA LEU A 149 -0.23 -12.71 11.33
C LEU A 149 1.09 -13.04 12.04
N TYR A 150 2.22 -12.48 11.60
CA TYR A 150 3.53 -12.69 12.22
C TYR A 150 3.57 -12.21 13.68
N ARG A 151 2.90 -11.10 14.00
CA ARG A 151 2.77 -10.60 15.39
C ARG A 151 1.89 -11.48 16.26
N THR A 152 0.97 -12.22 15.67
CA THR A 152 -0.01 -13.06 16.38
C THR A 152 0.43 -14.52 16.46
N ASP A 153 0.97 -15.04 15.35
CA ASP A 153 1.44 -16.42 15.18
C ASP A 153 2.53 -16.48 14.11
N ALA A 154 3.77 -16.39 14.57
CA ALA A 154 4.94 -16.33 13.68
C ALA A 154 5.13 -17.63 12.85
N ASP A 155 4.73 -18.77 13.38
CA ASP A 155 4.92 -20.04 12.68
C ASP A 155 3.94 -20.18 11.53
N GLN A 156 2.68 -19.76 11.72
CA GLN A 156 1.71 -19.71 10.64
C GLN A 156 2.10 -18.69 9.56
N ALA A 157 2.61 -17.52 9.94
CA ALA A 157 3.08 -16.51 8.99
C ALA A 157 4.25 -17.06 8.14
N LYS A 158 5.22 -17.74 8.75
CA LYS A 158 6.32 -18.40 8.03
C LYS A 158 5.80 -19.46 7.07
N ALA A 159 4.88 -20.32 7.52
CA ALA A 159 4.30 -21.37 6.67
C ALA A 159 3.56 -20.82 5.45
N VAL A 160 2.95 -19.63 5.53
CA VAL A 160 2.34 -18.94 4.38
C VAL A 160 3.42 -18.37 3.46
N MET A 161 4.45 -17.72 4.02
CA MET A 161 5.57 -17.15 3.26
C MET A 161 6.36 -18.20 2.47
N GLU A 162 6.60 -19.36 3.04
CA GLU A 162 7.34 -20.48 2.41
C GLU A 162 6.65 -21.04 1.16
N LYS A 163 5.34 -20.84 1.01
CA LYS A 163 4.56 -21.26 -0.16
C LYS A 163 4.64 -20.29 -1.33
N LEU A 164 5.15 -19.07 -1.11
CA LEU A 164 5.20 -18.06 -2.15
C LEU A 164 6.34 -18.28 -3.14
N PRO A 165 6.12 -17.99 -4.42
CA PRO A 165 7.20 -17.90 -5.40
C PRO A 165 8.31 -16.94 -4.97
N GLU A 166 9.55 -17.28 -5.28
CA GLU A 166 10.73 -16.48 -4.93
C GLU A 166 10.65 -15.06 -5.49
N GLY A 167 10.10 -14.88 -6.69
CA GLY A 167 9.91 -13.56 -7.29
C GLY A 167 8.99 -12.62 -6.49
N ILE A 168 7.98 -13.19 -5.80
CA ILE A 168 7.12 -12.40 -4.88
C ILE A 168 7.92 -12.01 -3.63
N LEU A 169 8.69 -12.92 -3.08
CA LEU A 169 9.56 -12.66 -1.93
C LEU A 169 10.59 -11.59 -2.27
N GLU A 170 11.09 -11.56 -3.50
CA GLU A 170 12.02 -10.53 -3.97
C GLU A 170 11.33 -9.14 -4.00
N ASN A 171 10.10 -9.04 -4.51
CA ASN A 171 9.35 -7.77 -4.45
C ASN A 171 9.09 -7.30 -3.02
N ILE A 172 8.85 -8.22 -2.07
CA ILE A 172 8.71 -7.87 -0.65
C ILE A 172 10.04 -7.33 -0.09
N ARG A 173 11.15 -8.00 -0.42
CA ARG A 173 12.50 -7.58 -0.01
C ARG A 173 12.90 -6.23 -0.59
N GLU A 174 12.53 -5.95 -1.85
CA GLU A 174 12.79 -4.65 -2.49
C GLU A 174 12.17 -3.49 -1.69
N VAL A 175 10.91 -3.62 -1.27
CA VAL A 175 10.22 -2.62 -0.45
C VAL A 175 10.90 -2.46 0.90
N ARG A 176 11.26 -3.57 1.55
CA ARG A 176 11.94 -3.57 2.83
C ARG A 176 13.32 -2.91 2.75
N ALA A 177 14.13 -3.30 1.76
CA ALA A 177 15.47 -2.75 1.54
C ALA A 177 15.41 -1.23 1.23
N PHE A 178 14.37 -0.77 0.52
CA PHE A 178 14.17 0.67 0.32
C PHE A 178 14.03 1.40 1.65
N TRP A 179 13.16 0.96 2.55
CA TRP A 179 12.94 1.63 3.83
C TRP A 179 14.15 1.48 4.76
N GLU A 180 14.78 0.32 4.83
CA GLU A 180 16.01 0.10 5.60
C GLU A 180 17.14 1.07 5.22
N LYS A 181 17.26 1.39 3.91
CA LYS A 181 18.23 2.38 3.41
C LYS A 181 18.05 3.78 4.00
N TYR A 182 16.82 4.16 4.34
CA TYR A 182 16.49 5.49 4.83
C TYR A 182 16.24 5.53 6.34
N GLN A 183 16.37 4.41 7.05
CA GLN A 183 16.31 4.39 8.51
C GLN A 183 17.33 5.32 9.12
N ASN A 184 16.90 6.09 10.14
CA ASN A 184 17.74 7.06 10.80
C ASN A 184 17.28 7.30 12.26
N PRO A 185 18.16 7.82 13.16
CA PRO A 185 17.82 8.04 14.57
C PRO A 185 16.69 9.05 14.82
N PHE A 186 16.32 9.85 13.83
CA PHE A 186 15.26 10.87 13.96
C PHE A 186 13.88 10.32 13.57
N GLU A 187 13.78 9.09 13.06
CA GLU A 187 12.52 8.46 12.65
C GLU A 187 11.49 8.46 13.79
N GLU A 188 11.91 8.08 15.01
CA GLU A 188 11.06 8.12 16.21
C GLU A 188 10.51 9.52 16.51
N VAL A 189 11.29 10.57 16.25
CA VAL A 189 10.86 11.96 16.48
C VAL A 189 9.79 12.35 15.46
N PHE A 190 9.97 11.98 14.19
CA PHE A 190 9.00 12.22 13.14
C PHE A 190 7.71 11.42 13.38
N GLU A 191 7.82 10.15 13.74
CA GLU A 191 6.66 9.30 14.08
C GLU A 191 5.85 9.89 15.24
N ARG A 192 6.50 10.32 16.32
CA ARG A 192 5.81 10.97 17.46
C ARG A 192 5.12 12.26 17.07
N SER A 193 5.79 13.09 16.27
CA SER A 193 5.23 14.36 15.80
C SER A 193 4.02 14.11 14.89
N TYR A 194 4.08 13.11 14.03
CA TYR A 194 3.01 12.72 13.13
C TYR A 194 1.83 12.08 13.90
N ASP A 195 2.11 11.22 14.88
CA ASP A 195 1.09 10.65 15.77
C ASP A 195 0.33 11.74 16.53
N GLN A 196 1.02 12.76 17.04
CA GLN A 196 0.39 13.92 17.67
C GLN A 196 -0.46 14.72 16.69
N TYR A 197 0.02 14.93 15.46
CA TYR A 197 -0.74 15.59 14.40
C TYR A 197 -2.02 14.83 14.06
N LEU A 198 -1.96 13.50 13.88
CA LEU A 198 -3.11 12.65 13.61
C LEU A 198 -4.14 12.74 14.74
N LYS A 199 -3.71 12.63 15.99
CA LYS A 199 -4.58 12.73 17.17
C LYS A 199 -5.22 14.11 17.30
N ALA A 200 -4.49 15.18 17.02
CA ALA A 200 -5.03 16.56 17.02
C ALA A 200 -6.10 16.76 15.92
N ASN A 201 -6.03 15.98 14.84
CA ASN A 201 -7.01 15.98 13.76
C ASN A 201 -8.09 14.88 13.90
N GLN A 202 -8.44 14.52 15.14
CA GLN A 202 -9.51 13.59 15.51
C GLN A 202 -9.24 12.11 15.12
N GLN A 203 -8.04 11.75 14.71
CA GLN A 203 -7.65 10.37 14.50
C GLN A 203 -7.13 9.77 15.83
N GLN A 204 -8.04 9.38 16.71
CA GLN A 204 -7.70 8.92 18.08
C GLN A 204 -6.73 7.74 18.11
N ALA A 205 -6.76 6.87 17.11
CA ALA A 205 -5.84 5.74 16.98
C ALA A 205 -4.40 6.16 16.64
N GLY A 206 -4.18 7.39 16.11
CA GLY A 206 -2.86 7.86 15.69
C GLY A 206 -2.19 6.90 14.71
N ILE A 207 -0.90 6.66 14.86
CA ILE A 207 -0.14 5.70 14.03
C ILE A 207 -0.68 4.25 14.13
N LYS A 208 -1.35 3.88 15.22
CA LYS A 208 -1.98 2.55 15.35
C LYS A 208 -3.10 2.31 14.33
N SER A 209 -3.64 3.36 13.70
CA SER A 209 -4.63 3.24 12.62
C SER A 209 -4.12 2.40 11.45
N TYR A 210 -2.83 2.39 11.18
CA TYR A 210 -2.24 1.53 10.13
C TYR A 210 -2.46 0.03 10.35
N SER A 211 -2.76 -0.41 11.60
CA SER A 211 -3.12 -1.81 11.88
C SER A 211 -4.59 -2.12 11.62
N LEU A 212 -5.47 -1.10 11.60
CA LEU A 212 -6.91 -1.28 11.43
C LEU A 212 -7.29 -1.64 9.98
N VAL A 213 -6.42 -1.35 8.99
CA VAL A 213 -6.63 -1.82 7.62
C VAL A 213 -6.74 -3.35 7.55
N VAL A 214 -6.06 -4.07 8.43
CA VAL A 214 -6.12 -5.54 8.51
C VAL A 214 -7.52 -5.99 8.92
N ASP A 215 -8.12 -5.32 9.90
CA ASP A 215 -9.48 -5.64 10.37
C ASP A 215 -10.49 -5.43 9.24
N LEU A 216 -10.37 -4.32 8.49
CA LEU A 216 -11.21 -4.04 7.32
C LEU A 216 -11.07 -5.10 6.21
N LEU A 217 -9.84 -5.57 5.96
CA LEU A 217 -9.58 -6.62 4.95
C LEU A 217 -10.13 -7.98 5.41
N VAL A 218 -10.02 -8.30 6.69
CA VAL A 218 -10.55 -9.55 7.25
C VAL A 218 -12.09 -9.52 7.23
N ASP A 219 -12.70 -8.40 7.61
CA ASP A 219 -14.15 -8.23 7.57
C ASP A 219 -14.71 -8.37 6.15
N ASP A 220 -14.08 -7.71 5.17
CA ASP A 220 -14.43 -7.83 3.75
C ASP A 220 -14.31 -9.28 3.22
N TYR A 221 -13.34 -10.03 3.72
CA TYR A 221 -13.16 -11.43 3.35
C TYR A 221 -14.25 -12.34 3.91
N ILE A 222 -14.66 -12.10 5.16
CA ILE A 222 -15.68 -12.91 5.84
C ILE A 222 -17.09 -12.66 5.27
N ASN A 223 -17.36 -11.43 4.82
CA ASN A 223 -18.68 -11.01 4.36
C ASN A 223 -18.85 -11.13 2.81
N ARG A 224 -17.95 -11.81 2.12
CA ARG A 224 -18.09 -12.19 0.70
C ARG A 224 -18.98 -13.40 0.56
#